data_407c5db9b64ef18c33883954ec1908bc
#
_entry.id   407c5db9b64ef18c33883954ec1908bc
#
_cell.length_a   1.000
_cell.length_b   1.000
_cell.length_c   1.000
_cell.angle_alpha   90.00
_cell.angle_beta   90.00
_cell.angle_gamma   90.00
#
_symmetry.space_group_name_H-M   'P 1'
#
loop_
_entity.id
_entity.type
_entity.pdbx_description
1 polymer ?
#
loop_
_entity_poly.entity_id
_entity_poly.type
_entity_poly.pdbx_seq_one_letter_code
_entity_poly.pdbx_strand_id
1 'polypeptide(L)'
;MSTIIFPIVYPMRLRFQTGLLATMLTLFAPLACAHEFWLEAQPFTPEVGSSAAISLKVGENFDGELTPLVDERTAALRHHAAGTVVDLVPRLPRRVPLPRLEVPIASAGLHLISFDSQPITFALPAEKFHAYLHDEGLDFVIEQRTAAGKAAEPGRERYRRHVKALLKAGGVSDGAYALKTGQRLEITPLSDPYAATPGSTLRFRLTFEGRPLANALVKGWHKHDAQLLLIKARTDAAGDVALSLPYAGEWMVSVVHMIPAVNAPNADWDSFWGNLSFTLPAP
;
A
#
# COMPACT_ATOMS: atom_id res chain seq x y z
N MET A 1 -38.11 64.17 -65.71
CA MET A 1 -36.94 64.46 -64.80
C MET A 1 -37.09 63.65 -63.55
N SER A 2 -36.46 62.50 -63.50
CA SER A 2 -36.55 61.54 -62.32
C SER A 2 -35.30 61.70 -61.47
N THR A 3 -35.53 62.12 -60.28
CA THR A 3 -34.46 62.24 -59.24
C THR A 3 -34.20 60.88 -58.56
N ILE A 4 -33.01 60.35 -58.75
CA ILE A 4 -32.57 59.13 -58.15
C ILE A 4 -31.94 59.46 -56.77
N ILE A 5 -32.50 58.95 -55.69
CA ILE A 5 -31.96 59.06 -54.32
C ILE A 5 -31.17 57.78 -54.00
N PHE A 6 -29.87 57.93 -53.75
CA PHE A 6 -29.02 56.79 -53.23
C PHE A 6 -29.07 56.77 -51.72
N PRO A 7 -29.22 55.60 -51.13
CA PRO A 7 -29.11 55.45 -49.66
C PRO A 7 -27.65 55.39 -49.22
N ILE A 8 -27.32 56.20 -48.20
CA ILE A 8 -26.03 56.23 -47.56
C ILE A 8 -25.97 55.05 -46.59
N VAL A 9 -25.03 54.10 -46.85
CA VAL A 9 -24.76 52.98 -45.96
C VAL A 9 -23.67 53.37 -44.94
N TYR A 10 -24.00 53.41 -43.66
CA TYR A 10 -23.02 53.58 -42.57
C TYR A 10 -22.33 52.28 -42.26
N PRO A 11 -20.99 52.18 -42.07
CA PRO A 11 -20.31 50.98 -41.66
C PRO A 11 -20.54 50.77 -40.19
N MET A 12 -21.14 49.62 -39.86
CA MET A 12 -21.30 49.12 -38.50
C MET A 12 -19.91 48.69 -37.94
N ARG A 13 -19.38 49.48 -37.01
CA ARG A 13 -18.13 49.12 -36.28
C ARG A 13 -18.42 47.97 -35.33
N LEU A 14 -17.96 46.77 -35.72
CA LEU A 14 -17.92 45.58 -34.87
C LEU A 14 -16.86 45.80 -33.77
N ARG A 15 -17.32 46.05 -32.54
CA ARG A 15 -16.43 46.05 -31.37
C ARG A 15 -16.16 44.60 -30.99
N PHE A 16 -14.98 44.10 -31.31
CA PHE A 16 -14.44 42.88 -30.73
C PHE A 16 -14.18 43.13 -29.24
N GLN A 17 -15.06 42.61 -28.39
CA GLN A 17 -14.74 42.41 -26.97
C GLN A 17 -13.85 41.18 -26.88
N THR A 18 -12.56 41.40 -26.71
CA THR A 18 -11.61 40.36 -26.27
C THR A 18 -11.94 39.95 -24.85
N GLY A 19 -12.85 38.98 -24.72
CA GLY A 19 -13.06 38.27 -23.45
C GLY A 19 -11.79 37.48 -23.11
N LEU A 20 -11.07 37.97 -22.11
CA LEU A 20 -9.96 37.27 -21.50
C LEU A 20 -10.52 36.01 -20.80
N LEU A 21 -10.49 34.87 -21.50
CA LEU A 21 -10.83 33.57 -20.92
C LEU A 21 -9.66 33.21 -20.01
N ALA A 22 -9.74 33.60 -18.74
CA ALA A 22 -8.84 33.13 -17.71
C ALA A 22 -9.10 31.64 -17.53
N THR A 23 -8.31 30.79 -18.22
CA THR A 23 -8.26 29.35 -18.01
C THR A 23 -7.69 29.14 -16.62
N MET A 24 -8.59 28.92 -15.66
CA MET A 24 -8.25 28.51 -14.31
C MET A 24 -7.70 27.09 -14.42
N LEU A 25 -6.37 26.97 -14.61
CA LEU A 25 -5.63 25.73 -14.51
C LEU A 25 -5.71 25.34 -13.04
N THR A 26 -6.74 24.57 -12.68
CA THR A 26 -6.76 23.85 -11.39
C THR A 26 -5.59 22.87 -11.47
N LEU A 27 -4.46 23.27 -10.88
CA LEU A 27 -3.41 22.35 -10.51
C LEU A 27 -4.07 21.32 -9.55
N PHE A 28 -4.49 20.20 -10.09
CA PHE A 28 -4.62 18.98 -9.32
C PHE A 28 -3.20 18.63 -8.85
N ALA A 29 -2.77 19.24 -7.75
CA ALA A 29 -1.68 18.67 -7.00
C ALA A 29 -2.13 17.23 -6.67
N PRO A 30 -1.37 16.19 -7.04
CA PRO A 30 -1.69 14.86 -6.58
C PRO A 30 -1.78 14.97 -5.06
N LEU A 31 -2.92 14.61 -4.51
CA LEU A 31 -3.06 14.35 -3.09
C LEU A 31 -2.02 13.27 -2.81
N ALA A 32 -0.88 13.65 -2.25
CA ALA A 32 0.07 12.70 -1.68
C ALA A 32 -0.58 12.19 -0.38
N CYS A 33 -1.70 11.49 -0.53
CA CYS A 33 -2.26 10.66 0.50
C CYS A 33 -1.29 9.49 0.70
N ALA A 34 -1.20 9.01 1.91
CA ALA A 34 -0.45 7.82 2.25
C ALA A 34 -1.07 6.61 1.56
N HIS A 35 -0.68 6.39 0.29
CA HIS A 35 -1.20 5.27 -0.49
C HIS A 35 -0.75 3.95 0.12
N GLU A 36 -1.69 3.03 0.29
CA GLU A 36 -1.37 1.65 0.58
C GLU A 36 -0.52 1.07 -0.57
N PHE A 37 0.33 0.11 -0.22
CA PHE A 37 1.22 -0.54 -1.16
C PHE A 37 1.28 -2.02 -0.80
N TRP A 38 0.91 -2.91 -1.72
CA TRP A 38 0.81 -4.34 -1.41
C TRP A 38 1.28 -5.24 -2.53
N LEU A 39 1.54 -6.49 -2.19
CA LEU A 39 1.69 -7.58 -3.15
C LEU A 39 0.32 -8.14 -3.48
N GLU A 40 0.04 -8.30 -4.76
CA GLU A 40 -1.08 -9.06 -5.30
C GLU A 40 -0.54 -10.33 -5.95
N ALA A 41 -1.22 -11.44 -5.70
CA ALA A 41 -0.94 -12.71 -6.38
C ALA A 41 -2.12 -13.14 -7.23
N GLN A 42 -1.89 -13.53 -8.46
CA GLN A 42 -2.92 -14.00 -9.37
C GLN A 42 -2.54 -15.36 -9.97
N PRO A 43 -3.25 -16.42 -9.59
CA PRO A 43 -4.23 -16.50 -8.49
C PRO A 43 -3.56 -16.61 -7.10
N PHE A 44 -4.31 -16.31 -6.02
CA PHE A 44 -3.88 -16.59 -4.64
C PHE A 44 -3.95 -18.09 -4.30
N THR A 45 -4.69 -18.87 -5.10
CA THR A 45 -4.80 -20.33 -4.97
C THR A 45 -4.35 -21.00 -6.26
N PRO A 46 -3.06 -20.96 -6.60
CA PRO A 46 -2.54 -21.58 -7.81
C PRO A 46 -2.55 -23.10 -7.72
N GLU A 47 -2.61 -23.77 -8.86
CA GLU A 47 -2.39 -25.21 -8.96
C GLU A 47 -0.91 -25.56 -8.82
N VAL A 48 -0.62 -26.73 -8.24
CA VAL A 48 0.75 -27.27 -8.20
C VAL A 48 1.23 -27.55 -9.63
N GLY A 49 2.44 -27.11 -9.97
CA GLY A 49 2.99 -27.21 -11.31
C GLY A 49 2.69 -26.00 -12.21
N SER A 50 1.87 -25.05 -11.74
CA SER A 50 1.60 -23.79 -12.44
C SER A 50 2.53 -22.65 -11.98
N SER A 51 2.15 -21.42 -12.30
CA SER A 51 2.76 -20.19 -11.77
C SER A 51 1.72 -19.27 -11.17
N ALA A 52 2.15 -18.42 -10.26
CA ALA A 52 1.39 -17.26 -9.80
C ALA A 52 2.06 -15.98 -10.30
N ALA A 53 1.28 -15.07 -10.87
CA ALA A 53 1.74 -13.74 -11.25
C ALA A 53 1.75 -12.84 -10.01
N ILE A 54 2.92 -12.39 -9.59
CA ILE A 54 3.12 -11.49 -8.45
C ILE A 54 3.31 -10.07 -8.97
N SER A 55 2.52 -9.15 -8.48
CA SER A 55 2.60 -7.73 -8.81
C SER A 55 2.63 -6.85 -7.56
N LEU A 56 3.20 -5.67 -7.69
CA LEU A 56 3.11 -4.61 -6.69
C LEU A 56 1.98 -3.67 -7.09
N LYS A 57 1.16 -3.30 -6.13
CA LYS A 57 0.11 -2.29 -6.30
C LYS A 57 0.31 -1.13 -5.34
N VAL A 58 -0.08 0.04 -5.78
CA VAL A 58 -0.13 1.27 -4.99
C VAL A 58 -1.48 1.93 -5.20
N GLY A 59 -2.15 2.33 -4.13
CA GLY A 59 -3.46 2.95 -4.24
C GLY A 59 -4.14 3.23 -2.92
N GLU A 60 -5.40 3.60 -2.99
CA GLU A 60 -6.23 3.91 -1.84
C GLU A 60 -7.42 2.93 -1.78
N ASN A 61 -7.95 2.71 -0.57
CA ASN A 61 -9.17 1.93 -0.39
C ASN A 61 -9.10 0.52 -1.02
N PHE A 62 -7.92 -0.12 -0.94
CA PHE A 62 -7.65 -1.43 -1.54
C PHE A 62 -8.00 -1.46 -3.05
N ASP A 63 -7.84 -0.30 -3.71
CA ASP A 63 -7.92 -0.11 -5.15
C ASP A 63 -6.63 0.56 -5.60
N GLY A 64 -5.89 -0.07 -6.51
CA GLY A 64 -4.57 0.42 -6.84
C GLY A 64 -4.12 0.05 -8.24
N GLU A 65 -3.21 0.87 -8.73
CA GLU A 65 -2.54 0.67 -9.98
C GLU A 65 -1.28 -0.18 -9.81
N LEU A 66 -0.87 -0.84 -10.88
CA LEU A 66 0.39 -1.58 -10.90
C LEU A 66 1.56 -0.62 -10.77
N THR A 67 2.43 -0.93 -9.83
CA THR A 67 3.73 -0.26 -9.72
C THR A 67 4.85 -1.21 -10.17
N PRO A 68 5.86 -0.71 -10.89
CA PRO A 68 6.86 -1.59 -11.48
C PRO A 68 7.72 -2.33 -10.45
N LEU A 69 7.95 -3.61 -10.70
CA LEU A 69 9.00 -4.40 -10.05
C LEU A 69 10.33 -4.12 -10.75
N VAL A 70 11.26 -3.51 -10.03
CA VAL A 70 12.62 -3.18 -10.54
C VAL A 70 13.66 -3.43 -9.45
N ASP A 71 14.84 -3.88 -9.86
CA ASP A 71 15.97 -4.15 -8.96
C ASP A 71 16.33 -2.93 -8.09
N GLU A 72 16.45 -1.76 -8.70
CA GLU A 72 16.88 -0.52 -8.01
C GLU A 72 15.99 -0.09 -6.83
N ARG A 73 14.70 -0.49 -6.84
CA ARG A 73 13.73 -0.17 -5.78
C ARG A 73 13.49 -1.32 -4.81
N THR A 74 14.09 -2.48 -5.07
CA THR A 74 13.92 -3.71 -4.30
C THR A 74 15.12 -3.96 -3.42
N ALA A 75 14.93 -3.96 -2.09
CA ALA A 75 15.96 -4.36 -1.14
C ALA A 75 15.98 -5.89 -0.96
N ALA A 76 14.81 -6.52 -1.00
CA ALA A 76 14.65 -7.97 -0.99
C ALA A 76 13.34 -8.38 -1.64
N LEU A 77 13.33 -9.52 -2.32
CA LEU A 77 12.14 -10.20 -2.81
C LEU A 77 12.39 -11.70 -2.70
N ARG A 78 11.61 -12.39 -1.87
CA ARG A 78 11.84 -13.80 -1.57
C ARG A 78 10.56 -14.62 -1.68
N HIS A 79 10.71 -15.85 -2.16
CA HIS A 79 9.67 -16.87 -2.14
C HIS A 79 10.04 -17.93 -1.11
N HIS A 80 9.17 -18.15 -0.14
CA HIS A 80 9.31 -19.12 0.92
C HIS A 80 8.26 -20.23 0.70
N ALA A 81 8.68 -21.47 0.52
CA ALA A 81 7.80 -22.61 0.34
C ALA A 81 8.53 -23.92 0.71
N ALA A 82 7.81 -24.89 1.27
CA ALA A 82 8.32 -26.22 1.58
C ALA A 82 9.67 -26.21 2.32
N GLY A 83 9.84 -25.30 3.27
CA GLY A 83 11.08 -25.16 4.05
C GLY A 83 12.25 -24.53 3.28
N THR A 84 12.05 -24.10 2.05
CA THR A 84 13.08 -23.43 1.22
C THR A 84 12.80 -21.95 1.06
N VAL A 85 13.86 -21.17 0.79
CA VAL A 85 13.78 -19.74 0.48
C VAL A 85 14.53 -19.49 -0.82
N VAL A 86 13.83 -18.92 -1.81
CA VAL A 86 14.39 -18.54 -3.10
C VAL A 86 14.46 -17.02 -3.17
N ASP A 87 15.65 -16.47 -3.45
CA ASP A 87 15.81 -15.05 -3.76
C ASP A 87 15.34 -14.79 -5.19
N LEU A 88 14.37 -13.88 -5.33
CA LEU A 88 13.79 -13.51 -6.61
C LEU A 88 14.38 -12.20 -7.17
N VAL A 89 15.19 -11.45 -6.42
CA VAL A 89 15.81 -10.20 -6.89
C VAL A 89 16.63 -10.41 -8.19
N PRO A 90 17.41 -11.50 -8.35
CA PRO A 90 18.14 -11.75 -9.59
C PRO A 90 17.25 -11.93 -10.84
N ARG A 91 15.96 -12.17 -10.66
CA ARG A 91 14.97 -12.28 -11.74
C ARG A 91 14.37 -10.94 -12.15
N LEU A 92 14.63 -9.87 -11.39
CA LEU A 92 14.15 -8.54 -11.70
C LEU A 92 15.04 -7.87 -12.75
N PRO A 93 14.47 -7.19 -13.73
CA PRO A 93 15.26 -6.44 -14.70
C PRO A 93 15.81 -5.17 -14.07
N ARG A 94 17.03 -4.81 -14.45
CA ARG A 94 17.71 -3.61 -13.92
C ARG A 94 17.15 -2.30 -14.49
N ARG A 95 16.63 -2.32 -15.71
CA ARG A 95 16.25 -1.07 -16.43
C ARG A 95 14.86 -1.10 -17.04
N VAL A 96 14.28 -2.26 -17.22
CA VAL A 96 12.96 -2.41 -17.84
C VAL A 96 11.96 -2.78 -16.75
N PRO A 97 10.96 -1.93 -16.46
CA PRO A 97 9.98 -2.24 -15.43
C PRO A 97 9.19 -3.51 -15.76
N LEU A 98 9.07 -4.43 -14.78
CA LEU A 98 8.16 -5.56 -14.87
C LEU A 98 6.85 -5.23 -14.16
N PRO A 99 5.71 -5.31 -14.85
CA PRO A 99 4.42 -5.17 -14.20
C PRO A 99 4.09 -6.37 -13.30
N ARG A 100 4.60 -7.55 -13.63
CA ARG A 100 4.37 -8.81 -12.92
C ARG A 100 5.58 -9.72 -13.01
N LEU A 101 5.81 -10.50 -11.93
CA LEU A 101 6.81 -11.55 -11.90
C LEU A 101 6.11 -12.90 -11.78
N GLU A 102 6.34 -13.80 -12.75
CA GLU A 102 5.84 -15.17 -12.68
C GLU A 102 6.66 -15.98 -11.69
N VAL A 103 6.01 -16.52 -10.66
CA VAL A 103 6.64 -17.34 -9.62
C VAL A 103 6.14 -18.78 -9.79
N PRO A 104 7.02 -19.74 -10.12
CA PRO A 104 6.64 -21.14 -10.23
C PRO A 104 6.19 -21.72 -8.89
N ILE A 105 5.12 -22.50 -8.92
CA ILE A 105 4.51 -23.18 -7.78
C ILE A 105 4.80 -24.68 -7.89
N ALA A 106 5.95 -25.09 -7.42
CA ALA A 106 6.45 -26.45 -7.63
C ALA A 106 5.93 -27.48 -6.59
N SER A 107 5.36 -27.03 -5.48
CA SER A 107 4.92 -27.91 -4.40
C SER A 107 3.52 -27.57 -3.92
N ALA A 108 2.84 -28.53 -3.28
CA ALA A 108 1.67 -28.25 -2.50
C ALA A 108 2.06 -27.59 -1.18
N GLY A 109 1.13 -26.83 -0.59
CA GLY A 109 1.31 -26.14 0.69
C GLY A 109 1.15 -24.63 0.57
N LEU A 110 1.60 -23.92 1.59
CA LEU A 110 1.58 -22.46 1.63
C LEU A 110 2.85 -21.88 1.03
N HIS A 111 2.69 -20.83 0.24
CA HIS A 111 3.77 -20.07 -0.38
C HIS A 111 3.70 -18.64 0.12
N LEU A 112 4.75 -18.15 0.74
CA LEU A 112 4.85 -16.79 1.22
C LEU A 112 5.82 -16.01 0.34
N ILE A 113 5.32 -14.94 -0.30
CA ILE A 113 6.17 -13.98 -1.00
C ILE A 113 6.38 -12.80 -0.08
N SER A 114 7.65 -12.42 0.14
CA SER A 114 8.01 -11.24 0.93
C SER A 114 8.80 -10.24 0.10
N PHE A 115 8.47 -8.95 0.21
CA PHE A 115 9.13 -7.85 -0.48
C PHE A 115 9.51 -6.76 0.53
N ASP A 116 10.73 -6.27 0.39
CA ASP A 116 11.24 -5.08 1.09
C ASP A 116 11.70 -4.04 0.06
N SER A 117 11.23 -2.81 0.19
CA SER A 117 11.67 -1.73 -0.68
C SER A 117 12.99 -1.11 -0.24
N GLN A 118 13.73 -0.52 -1.18
CA GLN A 118 14.71 0.50 -0.86
C GLN A 118 14.04 1.70 -0.18
N PRO A 119 14.76 2.46 0.67
CA PRO A 119 14.21 3.65 1.30
C PRO A 119 13.96 4.76 0.29
N ILE A 120 12.85 5.49 0.46
CA ILE A 120 12.50 6.66 -0.34
C ILE A 120 12.23 7.82 0.62
N THR A 121 12.71 9.02 0.27
CA THR A 121 12.50 10.24 1.07
C THR A 121 11.48 11.13 0.38
N PHE A 122 10.56 11.69 1.15
CA PHE A 122 9.63 12.72 0.69
C PHE A 122 9.29 13.70 1.82
N ALA A 123 8.59 14.78 1.47
CA ALA A 123 8.10 15.76 2.42
C ALA A 123 6.65 16.12 2.10
N LEU A 124 5.85 16.30 3.15
CA LEU A 124 4.48 16.77 3.07
C LEU A 124 4.33 18.11 3.81
N PRO A 125 3.45 19.02 3.33
CA PRO A 125 3.01 20.17 4.12
C PRO A 125 2.50 19.72 5.50
N ALA A 126 2.69 20.56 6.52
CA ALA A 126 2.37 20.20 7.92
C ALA A 126 0.96 19.65 8.10
N GLU A 127 -0.04 20.30 7.52
CA GLU A 127 -1.44 19.89 7.63
C GLU A 127 -1.67 18.48 7.01
N LYS A 128 -1.12 18.23 5.82
CA LYS A 128 -1.22 16.91 5.17
C LYS A 128 -0.48 15.84 5.94
N PHE A 129 0.67 16.19 6.51
CA PHE A 129 1.44 15.24 7.32
C PHE A 129 0.71 14.87 8.60
N HIS A 130 0.07 15.86 9.28
CA HIS A 130 -0.75 15.59 10.46
C HIS A 130 -1.97 14.72 10.14
N ALA A 131 -2.69 15.00 9.04
CA ALA A 131 -3.82 14.18 8.62
C ALA A 131 -3.39 12.72 8.36
N TYR A 132 -2.29 12.52 7.65
CA TYR A 132 -1.69 11.21 7.43
C TYR A 132 -1.33 10.51 8.75
N LEU A 133 -0.62 11.18 9.64
CA LEU A 133 -0.23 10.61 10.93
C LEU A 133 -1.45 10.16 11.75
N HIS A 134 -2.49 10.98 11.78
CA HIS A 134 -3.73 10.67 12.47
C HIS A 134 -4.45 9.46 11.86
N ASP A 135 -4.55 9.41 10.55
CA ASP A 135 -5.18 8.29 9.83
C ASP A 135 -4.45 6.97 10.06
N GLU A 136 -3.13 7.00 10.20
CA GLU A 136 -2.31 5.81 10.49
C GLU A 136 -2.18 5.51 12.00
N GLY A 137 -2.84 6.32 12.86
CA GLY A 137 -2.83 6.12 14.32
C GLY A 137 -1.49 6.45 14.97
N LEU A 138 -0.71 7.32 14.32
CA LEU A 138 0.62 7.80 14.74
C LEU A 138 0.53 9.13 15.51
N ASP A 139 -0.52 9.31 16.31
CA ASP A 139 -0.78 10.55 17.06
C ASP A 139 0.40 10.92 17.97
N PHE A 140 1.14 9.94 18.49
CA PHE A 140 2.35 10.19 19.28
C PHE A 140 3.43 10.97 18.52
N VAL A 141 3.48 10.86 17.18
CA VAL A 141 4.39 11.66 16.34
C VAL A 141 3.92 13.10 16.29
N ILE A 142 2.61 13.33 16.20
CA ILE A 142 2.01 14.67 16.26
C ILE A 142 2.35 15.34 17.59
N GLU A 143 2.21 14.60 18.70
CA GLU A 143 2.56 15.07 20.04
C GLU A 143 4.04 15.44 20.15
N GLN A 144 4.95 14.58 19.66
CA GLN A 144 6.37 14.84 19.66
C GLN A 144 6.76 16.06 18.80
N ARG A 145 6.15 16.21 17.62
CA ARG A 145 6.35 17.38 16.75
C ARG A 145 5.89 18.67 17.43
N THR A 146 4.74 18.61 18.11
CA THR A 146 4.18 19.74 18.85
C THR A 146 5.07 20.14 20.02
N ALA A 147 5.52 19.17 20.81
CA ALA A 147 6.44 19.42 21.94
C ALA A 147 7.79 20.00 21.47
N ALA A 148 8.23 19.65 20.26
CA ALA A 148 9.45 20.18 19.65
C ALA A 148 9.25 21.54 18.95
N GLY A 149 8.04 22.14 18.98
CA GLY A 149 7.72 23.38 18.27
C GLY A 149 7.66 23.27 16.75
N LYS A 150 7.59 22.04 16.20
CA LYS A 150 7.65 21.73 14.75
C LYS A 150 6.30 21.42 14.13
N ALA A 151 5.20 21.68 14.84
CA ALA A 151 3.86 21.32 14.34
C ALA A 151 3.52 22.01 13.00
N ALA A 152 3.98 23.25 12.79
CA ALA A 152 3.75 24.01 11.56
C ALA A 152 4.78 23.78 10.44
N GLU A 153 5.84 23.02 10.72
CA GLU A 153 6.86 22.68 9.71
C GLU A 153 6.38 21.53 8.82
N PRO A 154 6.84 21.44 7.55
CA PRO A 154 6.65 20.25 6.72
C PRO A 154 7.15 18.99 7.43
N GLY A 155 6.46 17.88 7.25
CA GLY A 155 6.93 16.57 7.70
C GLY A 155 7.87 15.96 6.66
N ARG A 156 9.10 15.65 7.05
CA ARG A 156 10.10 15.01 6.20
C ARG A 156 10.29 13.58 6.63
N GLU A 157 10.07 12.66 5.72
CA GLU A 157 10.01 11.23 6.01
C GLU A 157 10.89 10.43 5.05
N ARG A 158 11.55 9.39 5.60
CA ARG A 158 12.21 8.34 4.84
C ARG A 158 11.47 7.04 5.09
N TYR A 159 10.69 6.58 4.10
CA TYR A 159 9.86 5.40 4.25
C TYR A 159 10.45 4.15 3.62
N ARG A 160 10.01 2.99 4.13
CA ARG A 160 10.27 1.65 3.59
C ARG A 160 8.98 0.83 3.62
N ARG A 161 8.86 -0.07 2.66
CA ARG A 161 7.74 -1.01 2.52
C ARG A 161 8.21 -2.40 2.89
N HIS A 162 7.42 -3.11 3.71
CA HIS A 162 7.63 -4.47 4.18
C HIS A 162 6.33 -5.23 3.93
N VAL A 163 6.18 -5.82 2.75
CA VAL A 163 4.90 -6.37 2.32
C VAL A 163 5.01 -7.86 2.01
N LYS A 164 3.92 -8.59 2.26
CA LYS A 164 3.84 -10.04 2.05
C LYS A 164 2.56 -10.41 1.31
N ALA A 165 2.63 -11.49 0.52
CA ALA A 165 1.47 -12.18 -0.01
C ALA A 165 1.56 -13.66 0.37
N LEU A 166 0.48 -14.19 0.95
CA LEU A 166 0.35 -15.61 1.30
C LEU A 166 -0.56 -16.30 0.30
N LEU A 167 -0.05 -17.33 -0.36
CA LEU A 167 -0.76 -18.14 -1.35
C LEU A 167 -0.91 -19.57 -0.83
N LYS A 168 -1.89 -20.32 -1.36
CA LYS A 168 -2.07 -21.74 -1.06
C LYS A 168 -2.20 -22.56 -2.34
N ALA A 169 -1.30 -23.54 -2.52
CA ALA A 169 -1.36 -24.51 -3.61
C ALA A 169 -1.80 -25.87 -3.10
N GLY A 170 -2.84 -26.44 -3.71
CA GLY A 170 -3.40 -27.72 -3.28
C GLY A 170 -4.06 -27.69 -1.90
N GLY A 171 -4.35 -28.87 -1.35
CA GLY A 171 -5.16 -29.02 -0.13
C GLY A 171 -4.39 -28.97 1.20
N VAL A 172 -3.06 -28.83 1.18
CA VAL A 172 -2.21 -28.97 2.37
C VAL A 172 -1.96 -27.62 3.05
N SER A 173 -2.06 -27.56 4.38
CA SER A 173 -1.52 -26.48 5.20
C SER A 173 -0.28 -26.98 5.93
N ASP A 174 0.85 -26.33 5.73
CA ASP A 174 2.17 -26.73 6.25
C ASP A 174 2.72 -25.80 7.33
N GLY A 175 1.89 -24.85 7.81
CA GLY A 175 2.28 -23.90 8.85
C GLY A 175 3.12 -22.71 8.36
N ALA A 176 3.41 -22.60 7.05
CA ALA A 176 4.19 -21.47 6.51
C ALA A 176 3.50 -20.10 6.66
N TYR A 177 2.19 -20.05 7.01
CA TYR A 177 1.53 -18.79 7.39
C TYR A 177 2.21 -18.11 8.59
N ALA A 178 2.77 -18.89 9.52
CA ALA A 178 3.42 -18.40 10.73
C ALA A 178 4.93 -18.10 10.54
N LEU A 179 5.43 -18.20 9.30
CA LEU A 179 6.84 -17.97 9.02
C LEU A 179 7.23 -16.50 9.27
N LYS A 180 8.33 -16.33 10.02
CA LYS A 180 8.96 -15.03 10.22
C LYS A 180 10.00 -14.82 9.14
N THR A 181 9.81 -13.78 8.33
CA THR A 181 10.73 -13.44 7.22
C THR A 181 11.91 -12.58 7.65
N GLY A 182 11.83 -12.00 8.87
CA GLY A 182 12.83 -11.08 9.39
C GLY A 182 12.70 -9.65 8.87
N GLN A 183 11.56 -9.29 8.32
CA GLN A 183 11.26 -7.90 7.96
C GLN A 183 11.28 -7.01 9.21
N ARG A 184 11.74 -5.76 9.08
CA ARG A 184 11.81 -4.84 10.22
C ARG A 184 10.44 -4.57 10.84
N LEU A 185 9.42 -4.35 10.01
CA LEU A 185 8.02 -4.33 10.42
C LEU A 185 7.36 -5.57 9.82
N GLU A 186 6.84 -6.45 10.65
CA GLU A 186 6.35 -7.74 10.21
C GLU A 186 4.97 -8.07 10.76
N ILE A 187 4.06 -8.48 9.89
CA ILE A 187 2.74 -9.02 10.22
C ILE A 187 2.79 -10.53 10.03
N THR A 188 2.46 -11.29 11.06
CA THR A 188 2.45 -12.76 11.02
C THR A 188 1.10 -13.28 11.50
N PRO A 189 0.35 -14.05 10.70
CA PRO A 189 -0.86 -14.72 11.15
C PRO A 189 -0.54 -15.69 12.28
N LEU A 190 -1.42 -15.79 13.26
CA LEU A 190 -1.31 -16.77 14.37
C LEU A 190 -2.14 -18.04 14.11
N SER A 191 -2.92 -18.05 13.03
CA SER A 191 -3.65 -19.22 12.50
C SER A 191 -3.68 -19.13 10.98
N ASP A 192 -3.88 -20.27 10.32
CA ASP A 192 -3.93 -20.35 8.86
C ASP A 192 -5.16 -19.63 8.31
N PRO A 193 -5.00 -18.54 7.54
CA PRO A 193 -6.13 -17.87 6.90
C PRO A 193 -6.90 -18.76 5.93
N TYR A 194 -6.25 -19.73 5.31
CA TYR A 194 -6.86 -20.65 4.37
C TYR A 194 -7.64 -21.81 5.03
N ALA A 195 -7.53 -21.97 6.34
CA ALA A 195 -8.36 -22.88 7.13
C ALA A 195 -9.55 -22.17 7.80
N ALA A 196 -9.62 -20.84 7.69
CA ALA A 196 -10.68 -20.04 8.25
C ALA A 196 -11.89 -19.96 7.28
N THR A 197 -13.05 -19.62 7.82
CA THR A 197 -14.28 -19.39 7.05
C THR A 197 -14.75 -17.95 7.22
N PRO A 198 -15.58 -17.42 6.32
CA PRO A 198 -16.21 -16.11 6.50
C PRO A 198 -16.89 -15.99 7.86
N GLY A 199 -16.69 -14.85 8.54
CA GLY A 199 -17.14 -14.62 9.91
C GLY A 199 -16.13 -15.04 10.99
N SER A 200 -15.07 -15.75 10.62
CA SER A 200 -14.00 -16.11 11.56
C SER A 200 -13.24 -14.87 12.04
N THR A 201 -12.73 -14.96 13.27
CA THR A 201 -11.79 -13.99 13.82
C THR A 201 -10.37 -14.53 13.64
N LEU A 202 -9.57 -13.87 12.81
CA LEU A 202 -8.15 -14.16 12.65
C LEU A 202 -7.31 -13.30 13.58
N ARG A 203 -6.27 -13.89 14.14
CA ARG A 203 -5.30 -13.18 14.97
C ARG A 203 -3.98 -13.03 14.22
N PHE A 204 -3.39 -11.86 14.37
CA PHE A 204 -2.09 -11.52 13.78
C PHE A 204 -1.17 -11.01 14.88
N ARG A 205 0.10 -11.34 14.78
CA ARG A 205 1.18 -10.76 15.59
C ARG A 205 1.96 -9.75 14.74
N LEU A 206 2.15 -8.57 15.31
CA LEU A 206 2.94 -7.49 14.73
C LEU A 206 4.24 -7.34 15.51
N THR A 207 5.34 -7.30 14.80
CA THR A 207 6.65 -7.04 15.39
C THR A 207 7.37 -5.93 14.66
N PHE A 208 8.10 -5.11 15.42
CA PHE A 208 9.07 -4.17 14.88
C PHE A 208 10.46 -4.55 15.39
N GLU A 209 11.40 -4.79 14.47
CA GLU A 209 12.75 -5.29 14.78
C GLU A 209 12.75 -6.54 15.69
N GLY A 210 11.80 -7.45 15.41
CA GLY A 210 11.63 -8.70 16.15
C GLY A 210 10.98 -8.57 17.52
N ARG A 211 10.64 -7.35 17.97
CA ARG A 211 9.97 -7.09 19.26
C ARG A 211 8.48 -6.84 19.04
N PRO A 212 7.60 -7.21 19.99
CA PRO A 212 6.18 -6.91 19.90
C PRO A 212 5.92 -5.42 19.65
N LEU A 213 5.06 -5.11 18.69
CA LEU A 213 4.63 -3.74 18.39
C LEU A 213 3.28 -3.49 19.05
N ALA A 214 3.29 -2.91 20.25
CA ALA A 214 2.08 -2.63 21.02
C ALA A 214 1.40 -1.33 20.58
N ASN A 215 0.08 -1.24 20.77
CA ASN A 215 -0.77 -0.08 20.50
C ASN A 215 -0.72 0.44 19.04
N ALA A 216 -0.25 -0.37 18.09
CA ALA A 216 -0.26 0.00 16.67
C ALA A 216 -1.68 -0.11 16.08
N LEU A 217 -2.07 0.86 15.28
CA LEU A 217 -3.33 0.80 14.53
C LEU A 217 -3.16 -0.19 13.36
N VAL A 218 -3.99 -1.21 13.34
CA VAL A 218 -4.03 -2.22 12.27
C VAL A 218 -5.31 -2.06 11.49
N LYS A 219 -5.20 -2.06 10.19
CA LYS A 219 -6.32 -1.94 9.25
C LYS A 219 -6.49 -3.26 8.49
N GLY A 220 -7.72 -3.78 8.46
CA GLY A 220 -8.13 -4.90 7.61
C GLY A 220 -8.97 -4.37 6.45
N TRP A 221 -8.55 -4.63 5.23
CA TRP A 221 -9.15 -4.12 4.00
C TRP A 221 -9.75 -5.25 3.19
N HIS A 222 -10.96 -5.05 2.69
CA HIS A 222 -11.63 -5.98 1.79
C HIS A 222 -12.60 -5.20 0.87
N LYS A 223 -12.73 -5.67 -0.37
CA LYS A 223 -13.78 -5.21 -1.28
C LYS A 223 -14.85 -6.28 -1.41
N HIS A 224 -16.08 -5.93 -1.09
CA HIS A 224 -17.26 -6.77 -1.25
C HIS A 224 -18.26 -6.05 -2.13
N ASP A 225 -18.61 -6.62 -3.28
CA ASP A 225 -19.56 -6.04 -4.26
C ASP A 225 -19.25 -4.55 -4.56
N ALA A 226 -18.00 -4.22 -4.82
CA ALA A 226 -17.50 -2.87 -5.06
C ALA A 226 -17.58 -1.91 -3.84
N GLN A 227 -18.02 -2.39 -2.67
CA GLN A 227 -17.99 -1.64 -1.43
C GLN A 227 -16.70 -1.94 -0.65
N LEU A 228 -16.08 -0.89 -0.15
CA LEU A 228 -14.94 -1.02 0.74
C LEU A 228 -15.42 -1.39 2.15
N LEU A 229 -14.88 -2.47 2.69
CA LEU A 229 -14.92 -2.75 4.11
C LEU A 229 -13.54 -2.44 4.71
N LEU A 230 -13.53 -1.56 5.71
CA LEU A 230 -12.35 -1.22 6.49
C LEU A 230 -12.60 -1.54 7.97
N ILE A 231 -11.81 -2.46 8.50
CA ILE A 231 -11.82 -2.83 9.93
C ILE A 231 -10.57 -2.22 10.56
N LYS A 232 -10.74 -1.55 11.70
CA LYS A 232 -9.63 -0.95 12.46
C LYS A 232 -9.57 -1.56 13.86
N ALA A 233 -8.40 -1.97 14.31
CA ALA A 233 -8.14 -2.44 15.66
C ALA A 233 -6.73 -2.05 16.10
N ARG A 234 -6.44 -2.10 17.41
CA ARG A 234 -5.09 -1.85 17.93
C ARG A 234 -4.48 -3.13 18.49
N THR A 235 -3.17 -3.25 18.35
CA THR A 235 -2.42 -4.35 18.96
C THR A 235 -2.39 -4.21 20.48
N ASP A 236 -2.42 -5.35 21.18
CA ASP A 236 -2.20 -5.44 22.61
C ASP A 236 -0.70 -5.33 22.99
N ALA A 237 -0.38 -5.51 24.28
CA ALA A 237 1.00 -5.45 24.78
C ALA A 237 1.92 -6.53 24.19
N ALA A 238 1.37 -7.65 23.72
CA ALA A 238 2.11 -8.72 23.04
C ALA A 238 2.29 -8.47 21.53
N GLY A 239 1.76 -7.35 21.02
CA GLY A 239 1.73 -7.05 19.60
C GLY A 239 0.65 -7.83 18.84
N ASP A 240 -0.31 -8.44 19.52
CA ASP A 240 -1.36 -9.24 18.91
C ASP A 240 -2.60 -8.38 18.62
N VAL A 241 -3.26 -8.66 17.50
CA VAL A 241 -4.53 -8.05 17.09
C VAL A 241 -5.48 -9.13 16.58
N ALA A 242 -6.77 -8.94 16.81
CA ALA A 242 -7.84 -9.80 16.31
C ALA A 242 -8.72 -9.01 15.34
N LEU A 243 -8.94 -9.56 14.14
CA LEU A 243 -9.80 -8.99 13.10
C LEU A 243 -10.88 -10.02 12.73
N SER A 244 -12.14 -9.63 12.79
CA SER A 244 -13.26 -10.47 12.32
C SER A 244 -13.46 -10.23 10.82
N LEU A 245 -13.32 -11.29 10.00
CA LEU A 245 -13.34 -11.22 8.54
C LEU A 245 -14.68 -11.78 8.02
N PRO A 246 -15.70 -10.93 7.77
CA PRO A 246 -17.06 -11.41 7.50
C PRO A 246 -17.25 -12.03 6.11
N TYR A 247 -16.35 -11.79 5.16
CA TYR A 247 -16.52 -12.19 3.76
C TYR A 247 -15.36 -13.02 3.25
N ALA A 248 -15.66 -13.95 2.34
CA ALA A 248 -14.66 -14.62 1.51
C ALA A 248 -14.03 -13.66 0.50
N GLY A 249 -12.88 -14.04 -0.07
CA GLY A 249 -12.17 -13.26 -1.09
C GLY A 249 -10.89 -12.62 -0.55
N GLU A 250 -10.38 -11.66 -1.28
CA GLU A 250 -9.08 -11.05 -1.01
C GLU A 250 -9.12 -10.08 0.16
N TRP A 251 -8.15 -10.21 1.05
CA TRP A 251 -7.93 -9.36 2.21
C TRP A 251 -6.52 -8.83 2.23
N MET A 252 -6.38 -7.61 2.73
CA MET A 252 -5.10 -7.03 3.10
C MET A 252 -5.17 -6.57 4.56
N VAL A 253 -4.15 -6.91 5.33
CA VAL A 253 -3.93 -6.37 6.69
C VAL A 253 -2.75 -5.44 6.62
N SER A 254 -2.88 -4.19 7.06
CA SER A 254 -1.82 -3.18 7.01
C SER A 254 -1.58 -2.49 8.34
N VAL A 255 -0.37 -1.95 8.49
CA VAL A 255 0.09 -1.19 9.65
C VAL A 255 1.19 -0.23 9.23
N VAL A 256 1.23 0.95 9.84
CA VAL A 256 2.36 1.88 9.72
C VAL A 256 2.98 2.08 11.09
N HIS A 257 4.31 2.07 11.15
CA HIS A 257 5.09 2.42 12.32
C HIS A 257 6.12 3.50 11.98
N MET A 258 6.40 4.40 12.92
CA MET A 258 7.31 5.52 12.68
C MET A 258 8.21 5.74 13.89
N ILE A 259 9.46 6.06 13.61
CA ILE A 259 10.47 6.42 14.62
C ILE A 259 11.24 7.67 14.18
N PRO A 260 11.87 8.44 15.08
CA PRO A 260 12.78 9.50 14.70
C PRO A 260 13.88 8.97 13.77
N ALA A 261 14.17 9.70 12.69
CA ALA A 261 15.21 9.30 11.75
C ALA A 261 16.61 9.57 12.35
N VAL A 262 17.50 8.61 12.17
CA VAL A 262 18.90 8.71 12.59
C VAL A 262 19.80 8.75 11.37
N ASN A 263 20.79 9.65 11.35
CA ASN A 263 21.73 9.82 10.24
C ASN A 263 21.04 10.05 8.88
N ALA A 264 19.99 10.88 8.88
CA ALA A 264 19.18 11.18 7.70
C ALA A 264 18.99 12.69 7.54
N PRO A 265 19.89 13.39 6.85
CA PRO A 265 19.85 14.86 6.77
C PRO A 265 18.58 15.40 6.09
N ASN A 266 17.94 14.59 5.27
CA ASN A 266 16.74 14.96 4.51
C ASN A 266 15.44 14.37 5.08
N ALA A 267 15.46 13.76 6.28
CA ALA A 267 14.28 13.20 6.93
C ALA A 267 14.35 13.40 8.44
N ASP A 268 13.21 13.73 9.03
CA ASP A 268 13.03 13.82 10.49
C ASP A 268 12.53 12.48 11.05
N TRP A 269 11.88 11.68 10.20
CA TRP A 269 11.23 10.45 10.57
C TRP A 269 11.59 9.30 9.62
N ASP A 270 11.78 8.10 10.18
CA ASP A 270 11.79 6.84 9.45
C ASP A 270 10.43 6.17 9.64
N SER A 271 9.73 5.87 8.56
CA SER A 271 8.49 5.12 8.60
C SER A 271 8.60 3.76 7.92
N PHE A 272 7.84 2.83 8.43
CA PHE A 272 7.78 1.43 8.02
C PHE A 272 6.34 1.09 7.73
N TRP A 273 6.08 0.65 6.50
CA TRP A 273 4.76 0.29 6.01
C TRP A 273 4.71 -1.22 5.84
N GLY A 274 3.97 -1.88 6.71
CA GLY A 274 3.82 -3.33 6.67
C GLY A 274 2.45 -3.73 6.14
N ASN A 275 2.39 -4.74 5.28
CA ASN A 275 1.13 -5.41 5.02
C ASN A 275 1.28 -6.89 4.67
N LEU A 276 0.15 -7.58 4.70
CA LEU A 276 -0.02 -8.96 4.32
C LEU A 276 -1.32 -9.09 3.53
N SER A 277 -1.23 -9.57 2.30
CA SER A 277 -2.38 -9.92 1.46
C SER A 277 -2.57 -11.44 1.39
N PHE A 278 -3.82 -11.88 1.36
CA PHE A 278 -4.21 -13.29 1.27
C PHE A 278 -5.66 -13.41 0.79
N THR A 279 -6.11 -14.62 0.52
CA THR A 279 -7.52 -14.91 0.23
C THR A 279 -8.13 -15.73 1.37
N LEU A 280 -9.31 -15.32 1.84
CA LEU A 280 -10.16 -16.11 2.70
C LEU A 280 -11.05 -17.00 1.81
N PRO A 281 -11.03 -18.35 1.97
CA PRO A 281 -11.81 -19.24 1.11
C PRO A 281 -13.31 -18.99 1.19
N ALA A 282 -14.00 -19.24 0.08
CA ALA A 282 -15.45 -19.38 0.11
C ALA A 282 -15.85 -20.66 0.88
N PRO A 283 -17.06 -20.70 1.45
CA PRO A 283 -17.59 -21.87 2.15
C PRO A 283 -17.62 -23.14 1.29
#